data_a6e8a09de7cdb7875e65a8d4a4be4121
#
_entry.id   a6e8a09de7cdb7875e65a8d4a4be4121
#
_cell.length_a   1.000
_cell.length_b   1.000
_cell.length_c   1.000
_cell.angle_alpha   90.00
_cell.angle_beta   90.00
_cell.angle_gamma   90.00
#
_symmetry.space_group_name_H-M   'P 1'
#
loop_
_entity.id
_entity.type
_entity.pdbx_description
1 polymer ?
#
loop_
_entity_poly.entity_id
_entity_poly.type
_entity_poly.pdbx_seq_one_letter_code
_entity_poly.pdbx_strand_id
1 'polypeptide(L)'
;MKNTLSLILALLLCLSLAVPACALPENYVGETLEDFTVRTTAGTDFTLSEALKTHELVVVNLWATWCPPCRAEFPFLEEAWEQYAEKVEVIALTVEAKDTMDVITKFAEQYGMKFSVGRDEANIFRKLGGMYIPTTLIIGAGRKILAVEIGGKPSAAAFTEWFDRYLAKE
;
A
#
# COMPACT_ATOMS: atom_id res chain seq x y z
N MET A 1 -46.69 15.39 -35.14
CA MET A 1 -45.68 16.25 -34.54
C MET A 1 -45.50 16.05 -33.01
N LYS A 2 -46.29 15.20 -32.32
CA LYS A 2 -46.16 14.96 -30.85
C LYS A 2 -45.22 13.81 -30.49
N ASN A 3 -44.90 12.90 -31.43
CA ASN A 3 -44.07 11.71 -31.13
C ASN A 3 -42.56 11.91 -31.28
N THR A 4 -42.11 12.91 -32.04
CA THR A 4 -40.70 13.21 -32.26
C THR A 4 -40.07 13.92 -31.08
N LEU A 5 -40.82 14.74 -30.34
CA LEU A 5 -40.32 15.44 -29.16
C LEU A 5 -40.07 14.47 -27.98
N SER A 6 -40.92 13.44 -27.86
CA SER A 6 -40.79 12.41 -26.81
C SER A 6 -39.59 11.50 -27.00
N LEU A 7 -39.24 11.22 -28.27
CA LEU A 7 -38.05 10.42 -28.60
C LEU A 7 -36.73 11.18 -28.36
N ILE A 8 -36.72 12.49 -28.58
CA ILE A 8 -35.56 13.35 -28.34
C ILE A 8 -35.32 13.50 -26.82
N LEU A 9 -36.40 13.60 -26.03
CA LEU A 9 -36.28 13.70 -24.56
C LEU A 9 -35.82 12.38 -23.93
N ALA A 10 -36.19 11.23 -24.49
CA ALA A 10 -35.70 9.92 -24.05
C ALA A 10 -34.25 9.71 -24.42
N LEU A 11 -33.75 10.26 -25.54
CA LEU A 11 -32.35 10.13 -25.97
C LEU A 11 -31.41 11.01 -25.14
N LEU A 12 -31.90 12.14 -24.62
CA LEU A 12 -31.11 13.03 -23.76
C LEU A 12 -31.03 12.55 -22.29
N LEU A 13 -31.91 11.64 -21.86
CA LEU A 13 -31.88 11.09 -20.51
C LEU A 13 -30.89 9.91 -20.39
N CYS A 14 -30.39 9.38 -21.50
CA CYS A 14 -29.34 8.36 -21.54
C CYS A 14 -27.93 8.94 -21.59
N LEU A 15 -27.74 10.24 -21.37
CA LEU A 15 -26.40 10.77 -21.09
C LEU A 15 -26.03 10.36 -19.68
N SER A 16 -25.61 9.10 -19.58
CA SER A 16 -25.15 8.41 -18.39
C SER A 16 -24.21 9.32 -17.61
N LEU A 17 -24.61 9.60 -16.38
CA LEU A 17 -23.69 9.92 -15.32
C LEU A 17 -22.67 8.75 -15.27
N ALA A 18 -21.57 8.87 -16.00
CA ALA A 18 -20.39 8.05 -15.77
C ALA A 18 -19.90 8.46 -14.38
N VAL A 19 -20.46 7.83 -13.35
CA VAL A 19 -19.86 7.85 -12.02
C VAL A 19 -18.48 7.24 -12.25
N PRO A 20 -17.39 7.97 -11.96
CA PRO A 20 -16.08 7.35 -12.01
C PRO A 20 -16.14 6.11 -11.10
N ALA A 21 -16.00 4.94 -11.69
CA ALA A 21 -15.88 3.73 -10.91
C ALA A 21 -14.67 3.95 -9.99
N CYS A 22 -14.92 4.00 -8.69
CA CYS A 22 -13.84 4.05 -7.72
C CYS A 22 -13.01 2.80 -7.98
N ALA A 23 -11.81 2.99 -8.53
CA ALA A 23 -10.94 1.87 -8.84
C ALA A 23 -10.62 1.14 -7.54
N LEU A 24 -10.93 -0.15 -7.48
CA LEU A 24 -10.52 -0.98 -6.36
C LEU A 24 -8.99 -1.13 -6.40
N PRO A 25 -8.31 -1.21 -5.26
CA PRO A 25 -6.85 -1.35 -5.21
C PRO A 25 -6.30 -2.51 -6.06
N GLU A 26 -7.06 -3.59 -6.21
CA GLU A 26 -6.70 -4.75 -7.05
C GLU A 26 -6.51 -4.40 -8.54
N ASN A 27 -7.10 -3.31 -9.02
CA ASN A 27 -6.94 -2.83 -10.40
C ASN A 27 -5.53 -2.29 -10.68
N TYR A 28 -4.71 -2.07 -9.65
CA TYR A 28 -3.34 -1.59 -9.81
C TYR A 28 -2.30 -2.70 -9.96
N VAL A 29 -2.69 -3.96 -9.82
CA VAL A 29 -1.78 -5.10 -10.06
C VAL A 29 -1.31 -5.11 -11.51
N GLY A 30 0.01 -5.16 -11.71
CA GLY A 30 0.66 -5.04 -13.02
C GLY A 30 1.06 -3.61 -13.41
N GLU A 31 0.51 -2.59 -12.74
CA GLU A 31 0.94 -1.21 -12.93
C GLU A 31 2.35 -0.98 -12.35
N THR A 32 2.99 0.09 -12.80
CA THR A 32 4.29 0.50 -12.26
C THR A 32 4.07 1.60 -11.23
N LEU A 33 4.47 1.34 -9.99
CA LEU A 33 4.44 2.36 -8.94
C LEU A 33 5.48 3.45 -9.25
N GLU A 34 5.07 4.71 -9.15
CA GLU A 34 5.99 5.83 -9.26
C GLU A 34 7.10 5.70 -8.21
N ASP A 35 8.33 6.04 -8.60
CA ASP A 35 9.42 6.06 -7.63
C ASP A 35 9.17 7.12 -6.55
N PHE A 36 9.58 6.82 -5.35
CA PHE A 36 9.43 7.74 -4.24
C PHE A 36 10.60 7.64 -3.26
N THR A 37 10.87 8.75 -2.60
CA THR A 37 11.80 8.82 -1.47
C THR A 37 11.06 9.42 -0.29
N VAL A 38 11.21 8.79 0.88
CA VAL A 38 10.62 9.25 2.14
C VAL A 38 11.66 9.22 3.26
N ARG A 39 11.54 10.13 4.21
CA ARG A 39 12.33 10.12 5.43
C ARG A 39 11.79 9.06 6.37
N THR A 40 12.67 8.22 6.94
CA THR A 40 12.32 7.19 7.91
C THR A 40 12.50 7.66 9.36
N THR A 41 11.90 6.95 10.29
CA THR A 41 12.08 7.16 11.75
C THR A 41 13.53 6.94 12.20
N ALA A 42 14.30 6.13 11.47
CA ALA A 42 15.74 5.95 11.71
C ALA A 42 16.59 7.15 11.29
N GLY A 43 15.98 8.19 10.69
CA GLY A 43 16.69 9.37 10.23
C GLY A 43 17.45 9.19 8.91
N THR A 44 17.17 8.12 8.17
CA THR A 44 17.69 7.82 6.83
C THR A 44 16.60 8.01 5.78
N ASP A 45 16.98 8.16 4.52
CA ASP A 45 16.03 8.21 3.42
C ASP A 45 15.84 6.80 2.86
N PHE A 46 14.58 6.41 2.65
CA PHE A 46 14.20 5.21 1.91
C PHE A 46 13.79 5.62 0.50
N THR A 47 14.38 4.99 -0.52
CA THR A 47 13.99 5.17 -1.93
C THR A 47 13.60 3.83 -2.52
N LEU A 48 12.40 3.72 -3.10
CA LEU A 48 11.85 2.46 -3.63
C LEU A 48 12.79 1.82 -4.66
N SER A 49 13.26 2.59 -5.65
CA SER A 49 14.14 2.06 -6.68
C SER A 49 15.51 1.62 -6.15
N GLU A 50 16.03 2.25 -5.09
CA GLU A 50 17.28 1.83 -4.46
C GLU A 50 17.09 0.55 -3.65
N ALA A 51 15.98 0.41 -2.92
CA ALA A 51 15.65 -0.81 -2.18
C ALA A 51 15.54 -2.03 -3.11
N LEU A 52 14.95 -1.86 -4.30
CA LEU A 52 14.82 -2.91 -5.32
C LEU A 52 16.13 -3.27 -6.03
N LYS A 53 17.24 -2.56 -5.78
CA LYS A 53 18.56 -2.99 -6.27
C LYS A 53 19.21 -4.06 -5.38
N THR A 54 18.80 -4.12 -4.13
CA THR A 54 19.37 -4.99 -3.10
C THR A 54 18.41 -6.08 -2.62
N HIS A 55 17.10 -5.91 -2.86
CA HIS A 55 16.06 -6.85 -2.48
C HIS A 55 15.23 -7.25 -3.69
N GLU A 56 14.77 -8.49 -3.69
CA GLU A 56 13.90 -9.03 -4.75
C GLU A 56 12.50 -8.40 -4.68
N LEU A 57 12.01 -8.14 -3.46
CA LEU A 57 10.70 -7.52 -3.22
C LEU A 57 10.79 -6.34 -2.25
N VAL A 58 9.91 -5.38 -2.44
CA VAL A 58 9.61 -4.34 -1.45
C VAL A 58 8.14 -4.46 -1.05
N VAL A 59 7.89 -4.54 0.25
CA VAL A 59 6.55 -4.49 0.84
C VAL A 59 6.27 -3.07 1.29
N VAL A 60 5.22 -2.45 0.75
CA VAL A 60 4.74 -1.13 1.17
C VAL A 60 3.46 -1.33 1.97
N ASN A 61 3.52 -1.09 3.29
CA ASN A 61 2.37 -1.19 4.18
C ASN A 61 1.83 0.20 4.51
N LEU A 62 0.58 0.45 4.17
CA LEU A 62 -0.11 1.74 4.36
C LEU A 62 -1.02 1.64 5.59
N TRP A 63 -0.77 2.47 6.61
CA TRP A 63 -1.35 2.34 7.94
C TRP A 63 -1.61 3.68 8.65
N ALA A 64 -2.13 3.65 9.88
CA ALA A 64 -2.21 4.81 10.77
C ALA A 64 -2.11 4.37 12.24
N THR A 65 -1.64 5.27 13.12
CA THR A 65 -1.45 4.96 14.55
C THR A 65 -2.75 4.59 15.28
N TRP A 66 -3.88 5.12 14.85
CA TRP A 66 -5.22 4.84 15.40
C TRP A 66 -5.89 3.59 14.84
N CYS A 67 -5.28 2.89 13.88
CA CYS A 67 -5.86 1.75 13.16
C CYS A 67 -5.67 0.44 13.93
N PRO A 68 -6.71 -0.15 14.56
CA PRO A 68 -6.54 -1.37 15.36
C PRO A 68 -6.05 -2.58 14.57
N PRO A 69 -6.56 -2.91 13.34
CA PRO A 69 -6.05 -4.03 12.58
C PRO A 69 -4.61 -3.84 12.11
N CYS A 70 -4.17 -2.58 11.81
CA CYS A 70 -2.78 -2.29 11.49
C CYS A 70 -1.85 -2.63 12.67
N ARG A 71 -2.24 -2.20 13.88
CA ARG A 71 -1.49 -2.47 15.11
C ARG A 71 -1.39 -3.95 15.43
N ALA A 72 -2.45 -4.70 15.13
CA ALA A 72 -2.50 -6.14 15.39
C ALA A 72 -1.58 -6.94 14.46
N GLU A 73 -1.35 -6.48 13.23
CA GLU A 73 -0.52 -7.21 12.25
C GLU A 73 0.99 -6.93 12.38
N PHE A 74 1.42 -5.79 12.95
CA PHE A 74 2.83 -5.42 13.00
C PHE A 74 3.75 -6.47 13.65
N PRO A 75 3.42 -7.12 14.77
CA PRO A 75 4.25 -8.19 15.31
C PRO A 75 4.44 -9.34 14.32
N PHE A 76 3.42 -9.67 13.54
CA PHE A 76 3.47 -10.73 12.54
C PHE A 76 4.27 -10.32 11.31
N LEU A 77 4.14 -9.06 10.88
CA LEU A 77 4.93 -8.52 9.78
C LEU A 77 6.41 -8.46 10.15
N GLU A 78 6.73 -8.04 11.39
CA GLU A 78 8.09 -8.02 11.90
C GLU A 78 8.72 -9.41 11.93
N GLU A 79 8.02 -10.39 12.52
CA GLU A 79 8.48 -11.79 12.58
C GLU A 79 8.70 -12.38 11.18
N ALA A 80 7.82 -12.09 10.25
CA ALA A 80 7.96 -12.56 8.87
C ALA A 80 9.13 -11.87 8.16
N TRP A 81 9.25 -10.55 8.30
CA TRP A 81 10.33 -9.78 7.68
C TRP A 81 11.71 -10.22 8.20
N GLU A 82 11.90 -10.44 9.49
CA GLU A 82 13.17 -10.92 10.04
C GLU A 82 13.67 -12.21 9.37
N GLN A 83 12.76 -13.09 8.92
CA GLN A 83 13.10 -14.32 8.23
C GLN A 83 13.49 -14.08 6.76
N TYR A 84 13.06 -12.98 6.16
CA TYR A 84 13.20 -12.69 4.74
C TYR A 84 14.01 -11.41 4.45
N ALA A 85 14.65 -10.80 5.46
CA ALA A 85 15.28 -9.49 5.37
C ALA A 85 16.41 -9.40 4.31
N GLU A 86 16.98 -10.51 3.87
CA GLU A 86 17.96 -10.54 2.77
C GLU A 86 17.31 -10.39 1.38
N LYS A 87 16.01 -10.67 1.26
CA LYS A 87 15.26 -10.70 -0.02
C LYS A 87 14.12 -9.72 -0.08
N VAL A 88 13.55 -9.38 1.07
CA VAL A 88 12.35 -8.55 1.20
C VAL A 88 12.66 -7.35 2.08
N GLU A 89 12.54 -6.16 1.52
CA GLU A 89 12.55 -4.91 2.29
C GLU A 89 11.10 -4.52 2.64
N VAL A 90 10.89 -3.98 3.83
CA VAL A 90 9.58 -3.48 4.28
C VAL A 90 9.67 -2.00 4.60
N ILE A 91 8.73 -1.24 4.05
CA ILE A 91 8.48 0.15 4.43
C ILE A 91 7.02 0.31 4.87
N ALA A 92 6.79 0.70 6.12
CA ALA A 92 5.48 1.03 6.64
C ALA A 92 5.27 2.55 6.63
N LEU A 93 4.28 3.01 5.87
CA LEU A 93 4.00 4.42 5.64
C LEU A 93 2.66 4.81 6.28
N THR A 94 2.70 5.71 7.27
CA THR A 94 1.43 6.23 7.81
C THR A 94 0.78 7.19 6.83
N VAL A 95 -0.52 6.99 6.63
CA VAL A 95 -1.36 7.83 5.75
C VAL A 95 -2.07 8.95 6.53
N GLU A 96 -1.92 8.96 7.86
CA GLU A 96 -2.56 9.95 8.74
C GLU A 96 -1.72 11.23 8.83
N ALA A 97 -2.29 12.34 8.41
CA ALA A 97 -1.58 13.62 8.40
C ALA A 97 -1.14 14.10 9.80
N LYS A 98 -1.86 13.69 10.84
CA LYS A 98 -1.56 14.05 12.25
C LYS A 98 -0.45 13.17 12.86
N ASP A 99 -0.10 12.07 12.22
CA ASP A 99 1.00 11.21 12.65
C ASP A 99 2.34 11.88 12.27
N THR A 100 2.84 12.74 13.17
CA THR A 100 4.14 13.39 13.00
C THR A 100 5.29 12.39 13.12
N MET A 101 6.50 12.74 12.64
CA MET A 101 7.67 11.86 12.78
C MET A 101 7.92 11.45 14.23
N ASP A 102 7.78 12.37 15.20
CA ASP A 102 7.92 12.07 16.63
C ASP A 102 6.88 11.06 17.13
N VAL A 103 5.64 11.16 16.63
CA VAL A 103 4.56 10.23 16.98
C VAL A 103 4.86 8.85 16.45
N ILE A 104 5.22 8.71 15.17
CA ILE A 104 5.48 7.41 14.56
C ILE A 104 6.80 6.79 15.04
N THR A 105 7.81 7.60 15.41
CA THR A 105 9.04 7.09 16.02
C THR A 105 8.74 6.39 17.35
N LYS A 106 8.01 7.07 18.24
CA LYS A 106 7.60 6.47 19.51
C LYS A 106 6.72 5.24 19.34
N PHE A 107 5.88 5.27 18.32
CA PHE A 107 5.03 4.13 17.97
C PHE A 107 5.87 2.94 17.49
N ALA A 108 6.82 3.16 16.57
CA ALA A 108 7.71 2.11 16.08
C ALA A 108 8.53 1.48 17.21
N GLU A 109 9.06 2.30 18.13
CA GLU A 109 9.75 1.83 19.33
C GLU A 109 8.84 0.97 20.23
N GLN A 110 7.62 1.44 20.47
CA GLN A 110 6.63 0.73 21.32
C GLN A 110 6.26 -0.64 20.75
N TYR A 111 6.16 -0.77 19.43
CA TYR A 111 5.79 -2.01 18.74
C TYR A 111 6.99 -2.85 18.32
N GLY A 112 8.23 -2.40 18.61
CA GLY A 112 9.46 -3.12 18.27
C GLY A 112 9.69 -3.25 16.76
N MET A 113 9.21 -2.29 15.97
CA MET A 113 9.34 -2.31 14.51
C MET A 113 10.80 -1.98 14.13
N LYS A 114 11.49 -2.91 13.50
CA LYS A 114 12.88 -2.77 13.02
C LYS A 114 12.96 -2.50 11.53
N PHE A 115 11.92 -2.86 10.76
CA PHE A 115 11.80 -2.47 9.37
C PHE A 115 11.60 -0.94 9.23
N SER A 116 11.73 -0.44 8.02
CA SER A 116 11.62 0.99 7.74
C SER A 116 10.21 1.53 8.01
N VAL A 117 10.12 2.66 8.74
CA VAL A 117 8.85 3.34 9.04
C VAL A 117 8.94 4.81 8.65
N GLY A 118 7.92 5.32 7.99
CA GLY A 118 7.87 6.71 7.54
C GLY A 118 6.44 7.22 7.35
N ARG A 119 6.33 8.32 6.60
CA ARG A 119 5.03 8.92 6.25
C ARG A 119 4.78 8.75 4.76
N ASP A 120 3.52 8.59 4.36
CA ASP A 120 3.11 8.55 2.95
C ASP A 120 3.15 9.95 2.30
N GLU A 121 4.34 10.55 2.21
CA GLU A 121 4.56 11.85 1.59
C GLU A 121 4.37 11.80 0.07
N ALA A 122 4.50 10.61 -0.53
CA ALA A 122 4.24 10.36 -1.95
C ALA A 122 2.75 10.23 -2.29
N ASN A 123 1.87 10.24 -1.29
CA ASN A 123 0.42 10.07 -1.43
C ASN A 123 0.03 8.77 -2.15
N ILE A 124 0.76 7.70 -1.91
CA ILE A 124 0.54 6.37 -2.50
C ILE A 124 -0.88 5.89 -2.20
N PHE A 125 -1.28 5.97 -0.92
CA PHE A 125 -2.61 5.58 -0.48
C PHE A 125 -3.72 6.24 -1.29
N ARG A 126 -3.66 7.58 -1.45
CA ARG A 126 -4.66 8.33 -2.20
C ARG A 126 -4.62 8.01 -3.71
N LYS A 127 -3.42 7.82 -4.27
CA LYS A 127 -3.24 7.43 -5.68
C LYS A 127 -3.87 6.07 -5.99
N LEU A 128 -3.87 5.16 -5.01
CA LEU A 128 -4.50 3.84 -5.09
C LEU A 128 -6.01 3.85 -4.75
N GLY A 129 -6.64 5.01 -4.71
CA GLY A 129 -8.06 5.14 -4.37
C GLY A 129 -8.37 5.03 -2.87
N GLY A 130 -7.38 4.99 -2.03
CA GLY A 130 -7.28 5.06 -0.58
C GLY A 130 -8.54 5.00 0.28
N MET A 131 -9.17 3.82 0.41
CA MET A 131 -10.42 3.67 1.16
C MET A 131 -10.24 2.97 2.51
N TYR A 132 -9.29 2.04 2.61
CA TYR A 132 -9.14 1.17 3.78
C TYR A 132 -7.68 1.00 4.17
N ILE A 133 -7.43 0.84 5.46
CA ILE A 133 -6.14 0.48 6.04
C ILE A 133 -6.30 -0.68 7.02
N PRO A 134 -5.29 -1.56 7.16
CA PRO A 134 -4.07 -1.54 6.38
C PRO A 134 -4.31 -1.90 4.91
N THR A 135 -3.55 -1.29 4.01
CA THR A 135 -3.42 -1.73 2.62
C THR A 135 -1.94 -2.03 2.39
N THR A 136 -1.65 -3.24 1.94
CA THR A 136 -0.27 -3.67 1.76
C THR A 136 -0.03 -4.06 0.31
N LEU A 137 1.07 -3.56 -0.26
CA LEU A 137 1.51 -3.87 -1.61
C LEU A 137 2.76 -4.73 -1.58
N ILE A 138 2.90 -5.64 -2.55
CA ILE A 138 4.18 -6.24 -2.93
C ILE A 138 4.62 -5.60 -4.24
N ILE A 139 5.84 -5.10 -4.25
CA ILE A 139 6.48 -4.47 -5.38
C ILE A 139 7.69 -5.31 -5.78
N GLY A 140 7.77 -5.70 -7.03
CA GLY A 140 8.89 -6.44 -7.61
C GLY A 140 9.73 -5.61 -8.58
N ALA A 141 10.52 -6.31 -9.38
CA ALA A 141 11.43 -5.73 -10.36
C ALA A 141 10.74 -4.66 -11.23
N GLY A 142 11.47 -3.60 -11.57
CA GLY A 142 10.93 -2.47 -12.34
C GLY A 142 9.81 -1.71 -11.64
N ARG A 143 9.67 -1.85 -10.32
CA ARG A 143 8.63 -1.23 -9.49
C ARG A 143 7.21 -1.69 -9.84
N LYS A 144 7.08 -2.91 -10.37
CA LYS A 144 5.77 -3.51 -10.69
C LYS A 144 5.01 -3.83 -9.41
N ILE A 145 3.75 -3.44 -9.35
CA ILE A 145 2.83 -3.85 -8.30
C ILE A 145 2.43 -5.30 -8.57
N LEU A 146 2.95 -6.23 -7.79
CA LEU A 146 2.68 -7.66 -7.94
C LEU A 146 1.43 -8.09 -7.18
N ALA A 147 1.14 -7.40 -6.07
CA ALA A 147 -0.06 -7.62 -5.27
C ALA A 147 -0.49 -6.37 -4.52
N VAL A 148 -1.79 -6.28 -4.27
CA VAL A 148 -2.40 -5.33 -3.33
C VAL A 148 -3.37 -6.11 -2.45
N GLU A 149 -3.24 -5.98 -1.14
CA GLU A 149 -4.13 -6.62 -0.18
C GLU A 149 -4.67 -5.61 0.83
N ILE A 150 -5.97 -5.68 1.08
CA ILE A 150 -6.68 -4.83 2.04
C ILE A 150 -6.99 -5.64 3.29
N GLY A 151 -6.70 -5.07 4.45
CA GLY A 151 -6.92 -5.72 5.74
C GLY A 151 -5.67 -6.38 6.30
N GLY A 152 -5.66 -6.56 7.63
CA GLY A 152 -4.52 -7.10 8.34
C GLY A 152 -4.38 -8.61 8.19
N LYS A 153 -3.14 -9.08 8.13
CA LYS A 153 -2.85 -10.51 8.13
C LYS A 153 -2.88 -11.07 9.57
N PRO A 154 -3.45 -12.28 9.75
CA PRO A 154 -3.69 -12.83 11.08
C PRO A 154 -2.47 -13.53 11.71
N SER A 155 -1.37 -13.70 10.99
CA SER A 155 -0.17 -14.41 11.47
C SER A 155 1.07 -14.11 10.62
N ALA A 156 2.26 -14.39 11.18
CA ALA A 156 3.51 -14.34 10.43
C ALA A 156 3.52 -15.33 9.26
N ALA A 157 2.97 -16.52 9.43
CA ALA A 157 2.84 -17.51 8.36
C ALA A 157 2.06 -16.97 7.15
N ALA A 158 1.01 -16.16 7.36
CA ALA A 158 0.26 -15.55 6.28
C ALA A 158 1.10 -14.53 5.47
N PHE A 159 2.07 -13.87 6.12
CA PHE A 159 3.04 -13.00 5.43
C PHE A 159 4.10 -13.82 4.70
N THR A 160 4.70 -14.83 5.34
CA THR A 160 5.76 -15.64 4.71
C THR A 160 5.25 -16.42 3.50
N GLU A 161 4.05 -17.01 3.56
CA GLU A 161 3.39 -17.63 2.41
C GLU A 161 3.15 -16.64 1.26
N TRP A 162 2.87 -15.39 1.61
CA TRP A 162 2.66 -14.33 0.64
C TRP A 162 3.98 -13.91 0.00
N PHE A 163 5.07 -13.77 0.77
CA PHE A 163 6.41 -13.50 0.26
C PHE A 163 6.90 -14.62 -0.66
N ASP A 164 6.81 -15.88 -0.24
CA ASP A 164 7.21 -17.05 -1.03
C ASP A 164 6.50 -17.09 -2.39
N ARG A 165 5.20 -16.79 -2.40
CA ARG A 165 4.40 -16.78 -3.64
C ARG A 165 4.95 -15.80 -4.68
N TYR A 166 5.51 -14.68 -4.26
CA TYR A 166 6.00 -13.65 -5.17
C TYR A 166 7.49 -13.74 -5.43
N LEU A 167 8.30 -14.21 -4.48
CA LEU A 167 9.72 -14.56 -4.70
C LEU A 167 9.89 -15.68 -5.73
N ALA A 168 8.97 -16.63 -5.79
CA ALA A 168 9.01 -17.72 -6.77
C ALA A 168 8.65 -17.28 -8.21
N LYS A 169 8.25 -16.03 -8.42
CA LYS A 169 7.81 -15.51 -9.73
C LYS A 169 8.79 -14.51 -10.36
N GLU A 170 9.79 -14.07 -9.59
CA GLU A 170 10.88 -13.21 -10.05
C GLU A 170 12.03 -14.09 -10.57
#